data_d442dbfbfca2e23223a9c915e6b69f4a
#
_entry.id   d442dbfbfca2e23223a9c915e6b69f4a
#
_cell.length_a   1.000
_cell.length_b   1.000
_cell.length_c   1.000
_cell.angle_alpha   90.00
_cell.angle_beta   90.00
_cell.angle_gamma   90.00
#
_symmetry.space_group_name_H-M   'P 1'
#
loop_
_entity.id
_entity.type
_entity.pdbx_description
1 polymer ?
#
loop_
_entity_poly.entity_id
_entity_poly.type
_entity_poly.pdbx_seq_one_letter_code
_entity_poly.pdbx_strand_id
1 'polypeptide(L)'
;MKWLSRSYMAIIFLILYAPIIVVMLFSFNASGSLSHFAGFSLQWYRELFRDGEALTALKNSLFLAVVSSLLATVLGTFAAFSIYRSRSKRYQRVMESVSNIPMMNPDIVTGVSMMLLFVGLTAILKFNDILGLGTMIIAHTTFNLPYVILSVLPKFRQMDKNLTEAALDLGCTPAQTFLRVELPSILPGVVSGLMMGFTLSLDDFVISHFVSSPDFKTLPLYIYNQTAHEVKFSMYALCTLIIIAILALLIMVNVAGSVGERRQKRSSKKVGARK
;
A
#
# COMPACT_ATOMS: atom_id res chain seq x y z
N MET A 1 -29.53 0.76 26.04
CA MET A 1 -28.14 1.07 25.66
C MET A 1 -27.70 0.46 24.34
N LYS A 2 -27.94 -0.81 24.00
CA LYS A 2 -27.49 -1.45 22.73
C LYS A 2 -28.10 -0.81 21.47
N TRP A 3 -29.32 -0.33 21.50
CA TRP A 3 -29.98 0.35 20.39
C TRP A 3 -29.36 1.73 20.13
N LEU A 4 -29.13 2.51 21.17
CA LEU A 4 -28.49 3.83 21.06
C LEU A 4 -27.08 3.72 20.45
N SER A 5 -26.30 2.73 20.89
CA SER A 5 -24.97 2.45 20.33
C SER A 5 -25.00 2.03 18.85
N ARG A 6 -25.99 1.22 18.45
CA ARG A 6 -26.17 0.82 17.04
C ARG A 6 -26.58 2.00 16.16
N SER A 7 -27.55 2.81 16.62
CA SER A 7 -27.98 4.00 15.88
C SER A 7 -26.85 5.02 15.74
N TYR A 8 -26.08 5.24 16.80
CA TYR A 8 -24.91 6.10 16.76
C TYR A 8 -23.85 5.63 15.74
N MET A 9 -23.51 4.33 15.76
CA MET A 9 -22.61 3.76 14.78
C MET A 9 -23.16 3.89 13.36
N ALA A 10 -24.44 3.61 13.13
CA ALA A 10 -25.06 3.72 11.82
C ALA A 10 -24.99 5.17 11.27
N ILE A 11 -25.23 6.17 12.11
CA ILE A 11 -25.13 7.59 11.74
C ILE A 11 -23.68 7.95 11.36
N ILE A 12 -22.70 7.51 12.15
CA ILE A 12 -21.28 7.76 11.83
C ILE A 12 -20.90 7.15 10.48
N PHE A 13 -21.27 5.88 10.26
CA PHE A 13 -21.00 5.22 8.97
C PHE A 13 -21.71 5.92 7.82
N LEU A 14 -22.95 6.35 8.01
CA LEU A 14 -23.71 7.07 6.99
C LEU A 14 -23.01 8.39 6.63
N ILE A 15 -22.59 9.18 7.60
CA ILE A 15 -21.90 10.45 7.37
C ILE A 15 -20.55 10.19 6.66
N LEU A 16 -19.80 9.15 7.06
CA LEU A 16 -18.50 8.83 6.53
C LEU A 16 -18.59 8.33 5.06
N TYR A 17 -19.58 7.51 4.74
CA TYR A 17 -19.73 6.93 3.41
C TYR A 17 -20.64 7.75 2.48
N ALA A 18 -21.44 8.70 3.01
CA ALA A 18 -22.35 9.52 2.19
C ALA A 18 -21.65 10.23 1.02
N PRO A 19 -20.48 10.89 1.17
CA PRO A 19 -19.79 11.52 0.04
C PRO A 19 -19.41 10.50 -1.04
N ILE A 20 -18.94 9.33 -0.63
CA ILE A 20 -18.54 8.24 -1.53
C ILE A 20 -19.75 7.72 -2.31
N ILE A 21 -20.88 7.48 -1.62
CA ILE A 21 -22.13 7.03 -2.24
C ILE A 21 -22.64 8.07 -3.23
N VAL A 22 -22.55 9.36 -2.89
CA VAL A 22 -22.94 10.45 -3.79
C VAL A 22 -22.10 10.43 -5.06
N VAL A 23 -20.78 10.34 -4.96
CA VAL A 23 -19.89 10.22 -6.13
C VAL A 23 -20.27 9.01 -6.99
N MET A 24 -20.51 7.86 -6.36
CA MET A 24 -20.92 6.64 -7.07
C MET A 24 -22.28 6.81 -7.78
N LEU A 25 -23.27 7.43 -7.16
CA LEU A 25 -24.58 7.66 -7.76
C LEU A 25 -24.48 8.62 -8.95
N PHE A 26 -23.74 9.73 -8.79
CA PHE A 26 -23.59 10.72 -9.85
C PHE A 26 -22.70 10.24 -11.01
N SER A 27 -21.88 9.22 -10.82
CA SER A 27 -21.13 8.57 -11.90
C SER A 27 -22.04 7.93 -12.96
N PHE A 28 -23.28 7.60 -12.57
CA PHE A 28 -24.30 7.03 -13.46
C PHE A 28 -25.33 8.08 -13.95
N ASN A 29 -25.21 9.34 -13.54
CA ASN A 29 -26.16 10.37 -13.92
C ASN A 29 -25.99 10.76 -15.39
N ALA A 30 -27.08 10.73 -16.17
CA ALA A 30 -27.07 11.12 -17.57
C ALA A 30 -26.90 12.64 -17.77
N SER A 31 -27.26 13.48 -16.78
CA SER A 31 -27.02 14.93 -16.85
C SER A 31 -25.60 15.24 -16.36
N GLY A 32 -24.89 16.11 -17.07
CA GLY A 32 -23.63 16.68 -16.61
C GLY A 32 -23.85 17.73 -15.50
N SER A 33 -24.75 17.49 -14.54
CA SER A 33 -25.09 18.40 -13.46
C SER A 33 -25.27 17.65 -12.14
N LEU A 34 -24.78 18.25 -11.04
CA LEU A 34 -24.99 17.74 -9.68
C LEU A 34 -26.34 18.15 -9.09
N SER A 35 -27.07 19.08 -9.74
CA SER A 35 -28.30 19.64 -9.20
C SER A 35 -29.51 18.72 -9.39
N HIS A 36 -29.49 17.82 -10.38
CA HIS A 36 -30.58 16.88 -10.62
C HIS A 36 -30.08 15.58 -11.24
N PHE A 37 -30.77 14.49 -10.94
CA PHE A 37 -30.53 13.18 -11.54
C PHE A 37 -31.46 13.00 -12.74
N ALA A 38 -30.89 13.00 -13.96
CA ALA A 38 -31.67 12.93 -15.22
C ALA A 38 -31.87 11.50 -15.76
N GLY A 39 -31.39 10.48 -15.00
CA GLY A 39 -31.52 9.08 -15.40
C GLY A 39 -30.19 8.34 -15.40
N PHE A 40 -30.26 7.03 -15.58
CA PHE A 40 -29.09 6.15 -15.58
C PHE A 40 -28.39 6.17 -16.95
N SER A 41 -27.09 6.40 -16.95
CA SER A 41 -26.24 6.38 -18.15
C SER A 41 -24.83 5.86 -17.83
N LEU A 42 -24.23 5.19 -18.81
CA LEU A 42 -22.83 4.73 -18.75
C LEU A 42 -21.90 5.59 -19.64
N GLN A 43 -22.37 6.77 -20.07
CA GLN A 43 -21.63 7.62 -21.00
C GLN A 43 -20.27 8.05 -20.43
N TRP A 44 -20.20 8.37 -19.13
CA TRP A 44 -18.96 8.81 -18.46
C TRP A 44 -17.92 7.72 -18.36
N TYR A 45 -18.34 6.46 -18.25
CA TYR A 45 -17.45 5.31 -18.31
C TYR A 45 -16.87 5.12 -19.72
N ARG A 46 -17.70 5.32 -20.79
CA ARG A 46 -17.21 5.28 -22.17
C ARG A 46 -16.22 6.42 -22.45
N GLU A 47 -16.49 7.61 -21.96
CA GLU A 47 -15.61 8.77 -22.07
C GLU A 47 -14.30 8.52 -21.34
N LEU A 48 -14.34 7.99 -20.11
CA LEU A 48 -13.17 7.64 -19.34
C LEU A 48 -12.26 6.63 -20.07
N PHE A 49 -12.84 5.60 -20.67
CA PHE A 49 -12.06 4.60 -21.42
C PHE A 49 -11.50 5.14 -22.76
N ARG A 50 -11.94 6.29 -23.21
CA ARG A 50 -11.37 7.01 -24.35
C ARG A 50 -10.32 8.04 -23.93
N ASP A 51 -10.27 8.38 -22.66
CA ASP A 51 -9.27 9.29 -22.10
C ASP A 51 -7.92 8.57 -21.95
N GLY A 52 -7.04 8.79 -22.91
CA GLY A 52 -5.71 8.19 -22.93
C GLY A 52 -4.82 8.64 -21.76
N GLU A 53 -5.01 9.88 -21.26
CA GLU A 53 -4.23 10.37 -20.10
C GLU A 53 -4.65 9.68 -18.82
N ALA A 54 -5.95 9.50 -18.57
CA ALA A 54 -6.48 8.80 -17.42
C ALA A 54 -5.98 7.35 -17.35
N LEU A 55 -6.04 6.63 -18.48
CA LEU A 55 -5.58 5.25 -18.59
C LEU A 55 -4.06 5.12 -18.41
N THR A 56 -3.30 6.08 -18.94
CA THR A 56 -1.85 6.11 -18.74
C THR A 56 -1.50 6.39 -17.29
N ALA A 57 -2.16 7.35 -16.64
CA ALA A 57 -1.99 7.66 -15.22
C ALA A 57 -2.34 6.45 -14.32
N LEU A 58 -3.41 5.70 -14.64
CA LEU A 58 -3.77 4.48 -13.95
C LEU A 58 -2.69 3.40 -14.08
N LYS A 59 -2.19 3.16 -15.30
CA LYS A 59 -1.09 2.21 -15.55
C LYS A 59 0.17 2.61 -14.80
N ASN A 60 0.52 3.89 -14.80
CA ASN A 60 1.68 4.41 -14.09
C ASN A 60 1.57 4.19 -12.58
N SER A 61 0.40 4.50 -11.99
CA SER A 61 0.16 4.25 -10.56
C SER A 61 0.26 2.78 -10.19
N LEU A 62 -0.37 1.89 -10.98
CA LEU A 62 -0.30 0.44 -10.73
C LEU A 62 1.12 -0.08 -10.87
N PHE A 63 1.85 0.33 -11.90
CA PHE A 63 3.24 -0.06 -12.11
C PHE A 63 4.12 0.41 -10.95
N LEU A 64 4.00 1.69 -10.58
CA LEU A 64 4.76 2.27 -9.47
C LEU A 64 4.45 1.55 -8.15
N ALA A 65 3.16 1.33 -7.84
CA ALA A 65 2.74 0.66 -6.62
C ALA A 65 3.25 -0.78 -6.53
N VAL A 66 3.19 -1.54 -7.63
CA VAL A 66 3.70 -2.92 -7.67
C VAL A 66 5.22 -2.94 -7.49
N VAL A 67 5.95 -2.14 -8.25
CA VAL A 67 7.42 -2.17 -8.22
C VAL A 67 7.95 -1.67 -6.88
N SER A 68 7.46 -0.53 -6.39
CA SER A 68 7.91 0.05 -5.11
C SER A 68 7.55 -0.82 -3.91
N SER A 69 6.34 -1.41 -3.89
CA SER A 69 5.93 -2.32 -2.80
C SER A 69 6.72 -3.62 -2.79
N LEU A 70 7.05 -4.20 -3.95
CA LEU A 70 7.90 -5.39 -4.03
C LEU A 70 9.31 -5.08 -3.53
N LEU A 71 9.92 -3.98 -3.99
CA LEU A 71 11.25 -3.57 -3.53
C LEU A 71 11.25 -3.28 -2.02
N ALA A 72 10.26 -2.53 -1.54
CA ALA A 72 10.13 -2.25 -0.12
C ALA A 72 9.93 -3.53 0.70
N THR A 73 9.16 -4.50 0.18
CA THR A 73 8.92 -5.78 0.86
C THR A 73 10.19 -6.61 0.97
N VAL A 74 10.98 -6.69 -0.09
CA VAL A 74 12.26 -7.40 -0.05
C VAL A 74 13.21 -6.71 0.94
N LEU A 75 13.45 -5.41 0.77
CA LEU A 75 14.37 -4.66 1.64
C LEU A 75 13.89 -4.62 3.09
N GLY A 76 12.60 -4.38 3.32
CA GLY A 76 12.00 -4.32 4.65
C GLY A 76 12.00 -5.67 5.38
N THR A 77 11.83 -6.78 4.64
CA THR A 77 11.94 -8.13 5.21
C THR A 77 13.37 -8.42 5.67
N PHE A 78 14.38 -8.07 4.85
CA PHE A 78 15.79 -8.22 5.25
C PHE A 78 16.15 -7.28 6.40
N ALA A 79 15.64 -6.05 6.42
CA ALA A 79 15.83 -5.14 7.53
C ALA A 79 15.21 -5.69 8.83
N ALA A 80 13.97 -6.19 8.79
CA ALA A 80 13.31 -6.82 9.91
C ALA A 80 14.07 -8.08 10.41
N PHE A 81 14.57 -8.90 9.48
CA PHE A 81 15.43 -10.05 9.80
C PHE A 81 16.72 -9.62 10.52
N SER A 82 17.41 -8.59 10.02
CA SER A 82 18.63 -8.03 10.64
C SER A 82 18.37 -7.53 12.06
N ILE A 83 17.27 -6.81 12.26
CA ILE A 83 16.85 -6.33 13.59
C ILE A 83 16.58 -7.50 14.53
N TYR A 84 15.80 -8.51 14.07
CA TYR A 84 15.47 -9.69 14.85
C TYR A 84 16.69 -10.52 15.24
N ARG A 85 17.63 -10.73 14.30
CA ARG A 85 18.84 -11.56 14.49
C ARG A 85 19.90 -10.90 15.36
N SER A 86 19.85 -9.58 15.53
CA SER A 86 20.85 -8.84 16.33
C SER A 86 20.80 -9.25 17.79
N ARG A 87 21.97 -9.54 18.36
CA ARG A 87 22.13 -9.81 19.81
C ARG A 87 22.06 -8.55 20.66
N SER A 88 22.33 -7.39 20.09
CA SER A 88 22.35 -6.11 20.80
C SER A 88 20.95 -5.52 20.92
N LYS A 89 20.39 -5.53 22.13
CA LYS A 89 19.11 -4.87 22.43
C LYS A 89 19.13 -3.35 22.17
N ARG A 90 20.31 -2.71 22.23
CA ARG A 90 20.48 -1.30 21.91
C ARG A 90 20.33 -1.07 20.40
N TYR A 91 20.97 -1.92 19.60
CA TYR A 91 20.83 -1.88 18.13
C TYR A 91 19.38 -2.08 17.72
N GLN A 92 18.69 -3.09 18.26
CA GLN A 92 17.28 -3.35 17.96
C GLN A 92 16.41 -2.11 18.21
N ARG A 93 16.54 -1.51 19.42
CA ARG A 93 15.77 -0.31 19.79
C ARG A 93 16.08 0.89 18.90
N VAL A 94 17.34 1.13 18.59
CA VAL A 94 17.73 2.25 17.71
C VAL A 94 17.18 2.04 16.31
N MET A 95 17.33 0.85 15.73
CA MET A 95 16.82 0.56 14.39
C MET A 95 15.30 0.65 14.30
N GLU A 96 14.58 0.14 15.31
CA GLU A 96 13.11 0.30 15.38
C GLU A 96 12.69 1.77 15.50
N SER A 97 13.38 2.54 16.34
CA SER A 97 13.08 3.97 16.47
C SER A 97 13.37 4.73 15.18
N VAL A 98 14.49 4.47 14.53
CA VAL A 98 14.86 5.10 13.25
C VAL A 98 13.87 4.70 12.15
N SER A 99 13.44 3.44 12.10
CA SER A 99 12.44 2.98 11.13
C SER A 99 11.08 3.65 11.33
N ASN A 100 10.74 4.06 12.56
CA ASN A 100 9.45 4.69 12.84
C ASN A 100 9.45 6.21 12.60
N ILE A 101 10.61 6.87 12.52
CA ILE A 101 10.71 8.33 12.30
C ILE A 101 9.95 8.78 11.05
N PRO A 102 10.11 8.14 9.87
CA PRO A 102 9.40 8.56 8.66
C PRO A 102 7.87 8.52 8.80
N MET A 103 7.34 7.60 9.60
CA MET A 103 5.88 7.47 9.80
C MET A 103 5.29 8.59 10.67
N MET A 104 6.12 9.24 11.50
CA MET A 104 5.71 10.37 12.35
C MET A 104 5.86 11.71 11.63
N ASN A 105 6.58 11.71 10.51
CA ASN A 105 6.84 12.91 9.74
C ASN A 105 5.67 13.21 8.80
N PRO A 106 5.20 14.46 8.67
CA PRO A 106 4.19 14.82 7.67
C PRO A 106 4.66 14.48 6.25
N ASP A 107 3.79 13.88 5.44
CA ASP A 107 4.13 13.43 4.08
C ASP A 107 4.70 14.57 3.21
N ILE A 108 4.20 15.79 3.40
CA ILE A 108 4.69 16.97 2.67
C ILE A 108 6.17 17.25 2.98
N VAL A 109 6.60 17.07 4.22
CA VAL A 109 8.01 17.28 4.61
C VAL A 109 8.88 16.19 3.99
N THR A 110 8.39 14.96 3.97
CA THR A 110 9.08 13.83 3.33
C THR A 110 9.19 14.06 1.82
N GLY A 111 8.10 14.45 1.14
CA GLY A 111 8.09 14.73 -0.29
C GLY A 111 9.04 15.86 -0.68
N VAL A 112 8.98 17.00 0.02
CA VAL A 112 9.90 18.14 -0.21
C VAL A 112 11.35 17.75 0.04
N SER A 113 11.63 17.00 1.12
CA SER A 113 12.99 16.55 1.44
C SER A 113 13.55 15.62 0.34
N MET A 114 12.73 14.70 -0.18
CA MET A 114 13.11 13.82 -1.28
C MET A 114 13.37 14.62 -2.56
N MET A 115 12.50 15.58 -2.89
CA MET A 115 12.70 16.48 -4.04
C MET A 115 14.03 17.22 -3.92
N LEU A 116 14.29 17.87 -2.78
CA LEU A 116 15.56 18.60 -2.55
C LEU A 116 16.77 17.69 -2.62
N LEU A 117 16.68 16.46 -2.11
CA LEU A 117 17.73 15.47 -2.22
C LEU A 117 18.03 15.12 -3.68
N PHE A 118 17.00 14.82 -4.47
CA PHE A 118 17.18 14.46 -5.88
C PHE A 118 17.68 15.64 -6.73
N VAL A 119 17.14 16.85 -6.52
CA VAL A 119 17.62 18.07 -7.19
C VAL A 119 19.07 18.38 -6.79
N GLY A 120 19.43 18.22 -5.51
CA GLY A 120 20.79 18.38 -5.05
C GLY A 120 21.76 17.35 -5.69
N LEU A 121 21.33 16.10 -5.82
CA LEU A 121 22.11 15.07 -6.54
C LEU A 121 22.31 15.40 -8.01
N THR A 122 21.31 15.99 -8.69
CA THR A 122 21.44 16.48 -10.07
C THR A 122 22.56 17.50 -10.20
N ALA A 123 22.60 18.46 -9.29
CA ALA A 123 23.62 19.50 -9.30
C ALA A 123 25.03 18.93 -9.07
N ILE A 124 25.18 17.94 -8.17
CA ILE A 124 26.49 17.32 -7.85
C ILE A 124 26.95 16.38 -8.98
N LEU A 125 26.06 15.53 -9.50
CA LEU A 125 26.39 14.50 -10.47
C LEU A 125 26.32 14.98 -11.92
N LYS A 126 25.89 16.23 -12.14
CA LYS A 126 25.72 16.86 -13.48
C LYS A 126 24.82 16.04 -14.43
N PHE A 127 23.83 15.35 -13.89
CA PHE A 127 22.81 14.71 -14.71
C PHE A 127 21.74 15.74 -15.10
N ASN A 128 21.25 15.69 -16.33
CA ASN A 128 20.10 16.46 -16.76
C ASN A 128 18.83 15.67 -16.36
N ASP A 129 17.92 16.32 -15.66
CA ASP A 129 16.58 15.82 -15.33
C ASP A 129 16.53 14.42 -14.69
N ILE A 130 16.85 14.35 -13.39
CA ILE A 130 16.76 13.07 -12.64
C ILE A 130 15.31 12.75 -12.25
N LEU A 131 14.43 13.77 -12.10
CA LEU A 131 13.06 13.55 -11.65
C LEU A 131 12.28 12.72 -12.68
N GLY A 132 11.60 11.69 -12.21
CA GLY A 132 10.82 10.80 -13.06
C GLY A 132 10.56 9.44 -12.42
N LEU A 133 10.34 8.44 -13.24
CA LEU A 133 10.01 7.08 -12.77
C LEU A 133 11.03 6.52 -11.77
N GLY A 134 12.34 6.69 -12.03
CA GLY A 134 13.39 6.17 -11.15
C GLY A 134 13.37 6.77 -9.76
N THR A 135 13.27 8.10 -9.65
CA THR A 135 13.19 8.82 -8.38
C THR A 135 11.88 8.53 -7.66
N MET A 136 10.78 8.36 -8.39
CA MET A 136 9.49 7.94 -7.81
C MET A 136 9.57 6.53 -7.22
N ILE A 137 10.18 5.57 -7.91
CA ILE A 137 10.38 4.22 -7.37
C ILE A 137 11.21 4.26 -6.09
N ILE A 138 12.29 5.02 -6.05
CA ILE A 138 13.15 5.16 -4.87
C ILE A 138 12.37 5.82 -3.72
N ALA A 139 11.67 6.92 -3.99
CA ALA A 139 10.91 7.65 -2.98
C ALA A 139 9.80 6.78 -2.37
N HIS A 140 8.98 6.13 -3.21
CA HIS A 140 7.90 5.24 -2.76
C HIS A 140 8.44 4.00 -2.03
N THR A 141 9.56 3.42 -2.50
CA THR A 141 10.21 2.31 -1.80
C THR A 141 10.67 2.72 -0.42
N THR A 142 11.32 3.89 -0.29
CA THR A 142 11.82 4.42 0.98
C THR A 142 10.65 4.72 1.94
N PHE A 143 9.57 5.31 1.42
CA PHE A 143 8.37 5.61 2.19
C PHE A 143 7.68 4.33 2.71
N ASN A 144 7.61 3.28 1.89
CA ASN A 144 6.96 2.02 2.23
C ASN A 144 7.78 1.15 3.21
N LEU A 145 9.10 1.33 3.28
CA LEU A 145 10.01 0.51 4.10
C LEU A 145 9.58 0.37 5.56
N PRO A 146 9.28 1.45 6.30
CA PRO A 146 8.85 1.38 7.71
C PRO A 146 7.62 0.50 7.91
N TYR A 147 6.64 0.62 7.03
CA TYR A 147 5.38 -0.12 7.11
C TYR A 147 5.58 -1.62 6.91
N VAL A 148 6.48 -2.00 6.01
CA VAL A 148 6.87 -3.39 5.81
C VAL A 148 7.59 -3.94 7.05
N ILE A 149 8.56 -3.19 7.60
CA ILE A 149 9.28 -3.58 8.81
C ILE A 149 8.31 -3.82 9.97
N LEU A 150 7.35 -2.90 10.18
CA LEU A 150 6.33 -3.02 11.22
C LEU A 150 5.39 -4.22 11.02
N SER A 151 5.16 -4.63 9.79
CA SER A 151 4.32 -5.81 9.47
C SER A 151 5.07 -7.12 9.69
N VAL A 152 6.36 -7.15 9.36
CA VAL A 152 7.20 -8.37 9.34
C VAL A 152 7.86 -8.63 10.69
N LEU A 153 8.42 -7.62 11.34
CA LEU A 153 9.20 -7.77 12.59
C LEU A 153 8.42 -8.46 13.73
N PRO A 154 7.13 -8.14 13.97
CA PRO A 154 6.35 -8.85 14.98
C PRO A 154 6.17 -10.34 14.66
N LYS A 155 6.13 -10.72 13.38
CA LYS A 155 6.01 -12.13 12.99
C LYS A 155 7.29 -12.91 13.28
N PHE A 156 8.47 -12.32 13.07
CA PHE A 156 9.72 -12.90 13.52
C PHE A 156 9.75 -13.09 15.05
N ARG A 157 9.22 -12.13 15.82
CA ARG A 157 9.19 -12.23 17.30
C ARG A 157 8.20 -13.25 17.82
N GLN A 158 7.15 -13.54 17.06
CA GLN A 158 6.12 -14.55 17.38
C GLN A 158 6.52 -15.97 16.96
N MET A 159 7.54 -16.08 16.10
CA MET A 159 8.04 -17.38 15.61
C MET A 159 8.70 -18.17 16.75
N ASP A 160 8.45 -19.48 16.80
CA ASP A 160 9.12 -20.37 17.74
C ASP A 160 10.61 -20.49 17.38
N LYS A 161 11.46 -20.09 18.32
CA LYS A 161 12.93 -20.14 18.16
C LYS A 161 13.46 -21.55 17.97
N ASN A 162 12.81 -22.53 18.55
CA ASN A 162 13.18 -23.95 18.43
C ASN A 162 13.13 -24.43 16.97
N LEU A 163 12.29 -23.84 16.13
CA LEU A 163 12.24 -24.18 14.69
C LEU A 163 13.56 -23.83 13.97
N THR A 164 14.14 -22.69 14.28
CA THR A 164 15.42 -22.28 13.71
C THR A 164 16.56 -23.16 14.21
N GLU A 165 16.60 -23.46 15.51
CA GLU A 165 17.61 -24.33 16.11
C GLU A 165 17.53 -25.76 15.57
N ALA A 166 16.32 -26.33 15.53
CA ALA A 166 16.12 -27.68 14.97
C ALA A 166 16.53 -27.78 13.49
N ALA A 167 16.29 -26.74 12.69
CA ALA A 167 16.72 -26.72 11.30
C ALA A 167 18.24 -26.72 11.15
N LEU A 168 18.94 -25.98 12.01
CA LEU A 168 20.40 -25.95 12.03
C LEU A 168 20.98 -27.28 12.51
N ASP A 169 20.40 -27.91 13.54
CA ASP A 169 20.78 -29.23 14.04
C ASP A 169 20.60 -30.33 13.00
N LEU A 170 19.60 -30.20 12.13
CA LEU A 170 19.39 -31.10 10.99
C LEU A 170 20.33 -30.81 9.80
N GLY A 171 21.32 -29.92 9.97
CA GLY A 171 22.36 -29.65 8.96
C GLY A 171 21.97 -28.59 7.91
N CYS A 172 20.90 -27.84 8.11
CA CYS A 172 20.58 -26.72 7.22
C CYS A 172 21.59 -25.60 7.38
N THR A 173 22.02 -25.00 6.25
CA THR A 173 22.79 -23.75 6.31
C THR A 173 21.89 -22.60 6.76
N PRO A 174 22.45 -21.48 7.30
CA PRO A 174 21.66 -20.32 7.72
C PRO A 174 20.75 -19.76 6.61
N ALA A 175 21.20 -19.76 5.36
CA ALA A 175 20.40 -19.36 4.21
C ALA A 175 19.24 -20.33 3.93
N GLN A 176 19.48 -21.63 4.05
CA GLN A 176 18.43 -22.64 3.90
C GLN A 176 17.42 -22.56 5.05
N THR A 177 17.87 -22.34 6.28
CA THR A 177 17.00 -22.13 7.44
C THR A 177 16.10 -20.92 7.23
N PHE A 178 16.67 -19.79 6.77
CA PHE A 178 15.87 -18.61 6.43
C PHE A 178 14.82 -18.91 5.37
N LEU A 179 15.22 -19.46 4.22
CA LEU A 179 14.31 -19.64 3.08
C LEU A 179 13.27 -20.72 3.29
N ARG A 180 13.61 -21.81 3.99
CA ARG A 180 12.75 -23.02 4.11
C ARG A 180 11.93 -23.04 5.40
N VAL A 181 12.37 -22.35 6.46
CA VAL A 181 11.73 -22.39 7.77
C VAL A 181 11.23 -21.02 8.23
N GLU A 182 12.13 -20.03 8.28
CA GLU A 182 11.78 -18.72 8.81
C GLU A 182 10.85 -17.93 7.86
N LEU A 183 11.21 -17.82 6.57
CA LEU A 183 10.42 -17.08 5.58
C LEU A 183 8.98 -17.61 5.41
N PRO A 184 8.73 -18.93 5.30
CA PRO A 184 7.36 -19.46 5.28
C PRO A 184 6.59 -19.17 6.57
N SER A 185 7.27 -19.16 7.72
CA SER A 185 6.64 -18.87 9.02
C SER A 185 6.19 -17.43 9.17
N ILE A 186 6.95 -16.47 8.60
CA ILE A 186 6.64 -15.05 8.63
C ILE A 186 5.83 -14.57 7.40
N LEU A 187 5.56 -15.45 6.44
CA LEU A 187 4.90 -15.12 5.17
C LEU A 187 3.61 -14.28 5.33
N PRO A 188 2.74 -14.54 6.34
CA PRO A 188 1.58 -13.68 6.58
C PRO A 188 1.94 -12.22 6.85
N GLY A 189 3.06 -11.98 7.54
CA GLY A 189 3.57 -10.62 7.78
C GLY A 189 4.14 -9.97 6.53
N VAL A 190 4.87 -10.75 5.71
CA VAL A 190 5.44 -10.30 4.43
C VAL A 190 4.32 -9.90 3.47
N VAL A 191 3.29 -10.73 3.33
CA VAL A 191 2.12 -10.43 2.49
C VAL A 191 1.36 -9.21 3.01
N SER A 192 1.18 -9.09 4.33
CA SER A 192 0.55 -7.91 4.93
C SER A 192 1.36 -6.63 4.64
N GLY A 193 2.69 -6.68 4.78
CA GLY A 193 3.57 -5.56 4.46
C GLY A 193 3.53 -5.18 2.99
N LEU A 194 3.52 -6.16 2.09
CA LEU A 194 3.38 -5.96 0.64
C LEU A 194 2.07 -5.24 0.30
N MET A 195 0.95 -5.73 0.85
CA MET A 195 -0.37 -5.14 0.60
C MET A 195 -0.47 -3.72 1.14
N MET A 196 0.10 -3.46 2.33
CA MET A 196 0.14 -2.13 2.91
C MET A 196 0.97 -1.17 2.07
N GLY A 197 2.18 -1.57 1.65
CA GLY A 197 3.02 -0.77 0.78
C GLY A 197 2.39 -0.52 -0.60
N PHE A 198 1.72 -1.53 -1.16
CA PHE A 198 0.98 -1.38 -2.41
C PHE A 198 -0.14 -0.34 -2.29
N THR A 199 -0.96 -0.42 -1.22
CA THR A 199 -2.07 0.51 -1.02
C THR A 199 -1.56 1.94 -0.79
N LEU A 200 -0.55 2.11 0.07
CA LEU A 200 0.05 3.41 0.35
C LEU A 200 0.68 4.06 -0.89
N SER A 201 1.31 3.25 -1.74
CA SER A 201 1.90 3.76 -2.98
C SER A 201 0.87 4.08 -4.06
N LEU A 202 -0.30 3.39 -4.04
CA LEU A 202 -1.35 3.58 -5.04
C LEU A 202 -2.10 4.89 -4.87
N ASP A 203 -2.37 5.29 -3.63
CA ASP A 203 -3.14 6.50 -3.30
C ASP A 203 -2.27 7.70 -2.94
N ASP A 204 -0.92 7.54 -2.97
CA ASP A 204 -0.02 8.64 -2.67
C ASP A 204 -0.14 9.76 -3.72
N PHE A 205 -0.47 10.94 -3.22
CA PHE A 205 -0.46 12.17 -3.97
C PHE A 205 0.75 13.04 -3.62
N VAL A 206 1.11 13.10 -2.34
CA VAL A 206 2.02 14.12 -1.82
C VAL A 206 3.45 13.89 -2.31
N ILE A 207 3.99 12.69 -2.10
CA ILE A 207 5.35 12.35 -2.56
C ILE A 207 5.40 12.40 -4.08
N SER A 208 4.38 11.82 -4.74
CA SER A 208 4.26 11.87 -6.20
C SER A 208 4.27 13.28 -6.75
N HIS A 209 3.60 14.25 -6.08
CA HIS A 209 3.55 15.64 -6.52
C HIS A 209 4.93 16.30 -6.55
N PHE A 210 5.78 16.03 -5.56
CA PHE A 210 7.11 16.65 -5.45
C PHE A 210 8.20 15.95 -6.26
N VAL A 211 8.05 14.66 -6.54
CA VAL A 211 9.12 13.82 -7.10
C VAL A 211 8.83 13.36 -8.53
N SER A 212 7.61 13.59 -9.05
CA SER A 212 7.23 13.23 -10.43
C SER A 212 7.87 14.16 -11.48
N SER A 213 7.86 13.69 -12.72
CA SER A 213 8.14 14.50 -13.90
C SER A 213 6.85 14.76 -14.70
N PRO A 214 6.86 15.76 -15.62
CA PRO A 214 5.73 16.00 -16.52
C PRO A 214 5.32 14.76 -17.35
N ASP A 215 6.30 13.90 -17.67
CA ASP A 215 6.10 12.70 -18.50
C ASP A 215 5.57 11.50 -17.73
N PHE A 216 5.70 11.49 -16.40
CA PHE A 216 5.24 10.39 -15.57
C PHE A 216 4.28 10.85 -14.47
N LYS A 217 3.00 10.89 -14.82
CA LYS A 217 1.92 11.27 -13.88
C LYS A 217 1.26 10.05 -13.30
N THR A 218 1.05 10.07 -11.97
CA THR A 218 0.25 9.08 -11.26
C THR A 218 -1.23 9.44 -11.29
N LEU A 219 -2.09 8.48 -10.97
CA LEU A 219 -3.53 8.67 -10.96
C LEU A 219 -4.00 9.72 -9.94
N PRO A 220 -3.51 9.74 -8.68
CA PRO A 220 -3.85 10.82 -7.75
C PRO A 220 -3.43 12.20 -8.26
N LEU A 221 -2.27 12.31 -8.89
CA LEU A 221 -1.79 13.55 -9.49
C LEU A 221 -2.64 13.98 -10.69
N TYR A 222 -3.07 13.04 -11.52
CA TYR A 222 -3.99 13.29 -12.62
C TYR A 222 -5.34 13.81 -12.10
N ILE A 223 -5.93 13.15 -11.10
CA ILE A 223 -7.19 13.58 -10.46
C ILE A 223 -7.06 14.99 -9.91
N TYR A 224 -5.99 15.27 -9.17
CA TYR A 224 -5.75 16.59 -8.61
C TYR A 224 -5.67 17.68 -9.69
N ASN A 225 -4.92 17.44 -10.75
CA ASN A 225 -4.79 18.39 -11.86
C ASN A 225 -6.13 18.64 -12.57
N GLN A 226 -6.98 17.64 -12.68
CA GLN A 226 -8.32 17.78 -13.26
C GLN A 226 -9.28 18.53 -12.32
N THR A 227 -9.16 18.34 -10.99
CA THR A 227 -10.01 19.05 -10.02
C THR A 227 -9.65 20.51 -9.86
N ALA A 228 -8.42 20.93 -10.23
CA ALA A 228 -8.01 22.33 -10.25
C ALA A 228 -8.70 23.15 -11.37
N HIS A 229 -9.34 22.49 -12.32
CA HIS A 229 -10.12 23.06 -13.41
C HIS A 229 -11.60 22.68 -13.25
N GLU A 230 -12.39 22.70 -14.31
CA GLU A 230 -13.76 22.18 -14.27
C GLU A 230 -13.79 20.66 -14.10
N VAL A 231 -14.40 20.16 -13.01
CA VAL A 231 -14.48 18.74 -12.71
C VAL A 231 -15.34 18.04 -13.75
N LYS A 232 -14.72 17.25 -14.62
CA LYS A 232 -15.43 16.43 -15.61
C LYS A 232 -16.19 15.29 -14.93
N PHE A 233 -17.38 14.97 -15.41
CA PHE A 233 -18.16 13.84 -14.88
C PHE A 233 -17.50 12.48 -15.08
N SER A 234 -16.60 12.34 -16.06
CA SER A 234 -15.73 11.15 -16.18
C SER A 234 -14.86 10.89 -14.95
N MET A 235 -14.55 11.94 -14.14
CA MET A 235 -13.85 11.77 -12.85
C MET A 235 -14.69 11.02 -11.82
N TYR A 236 -16.01 11.22 -11.79
CA TYR A 236 -16.90 10.44 -10.91
C TYR A 236 -16.90 8.97 -11.28
N ALA A 237 -16.89 8.65 -12.60
CA ALA A 237 -16.75 7.27 -13.07
C ALA A 237 -15.39 6.68 -12.68
N LEU A 238 -14.29 7.45 -12.80
CA LEU A 238 -12.96 7.03 -12.41
C LEU A 238 -12.88 6.73 -10.91
N CYS A 239 -13.32 7.66 -10.06
CA CYS A 239 -13.36 7.46 -8.61
C CYS A 239 -14.20 6.22 -8.23
N THR A 240 -15.35 6.03 -8.88
CA THR A 240 -16.20 4.85 -8.64
C THR A 240 -15.48 3.55 -8.99
N LEU A 241 -14.77 3.48 -10.11
CA LEU A 241 -14.00 2.30 -10.49
C LEU A 241 -12.87 2.02 -9.51
N ILE A 242 -12.17 3.06 -9.03
CA ILE A 242 -11.11 2.91 -8.02
C ILE A 242 -11.69 2.35 -6.73
N ILE A 243 -12.80 2.90 -6.24
CA ILE A 243 -13.47 2.43 -5.01
C ILE A 243 -13.87 0.96 -5.15
N ILE A 244 -14.47 0.57 -6.29
CA ILE A 244 -14.85 -0.82 -6.56
C ILE A 244 -13.61 -1.72 -6.61
N ALA A 245 -12.53 -1.28 -7.25
CA ALA A 245 -11.27 -2.03 -7.34
C ALA A 245 -10.63 -2.24 -5.95
N ILE A 246 -10.59 -1.19 -5.12
CA ILE A 246 -10.07 -1.27 -3.74
C ILE A 246 -10.93 -2.21 -2.89
N LEU A 247 -12.26 -2.11 -2.97
CA LEU A 247 -13.17 -3.00 -2.25
C LEU A 247 -12.99 -4.46 -2.68
N ALA A 248 -12.85 -4.72 -3.98
CA ALA A 248 -12.59 -6.05 -4.52
C ALA A 248 -11.25 -6.60 -4.02
N LEU A 249 -10.19 -5.77 -4.00
CA LEU A 249 -8.88 -6.13 -3.46
C LEU A 249 -8.97 -6.47 -1.97
N LEU A 250 -9.62 -5.64 -1.16
CA LEU A 250 -9.82 -5.86 0.27
C LEU A 250 -10.58 -7.17 0.55
N ILE A 251 -11.64 -7.45 -0.22
CA ILE A 251 -12.38 -8.71 -0.09
C ILE A 251 -11.49 -9.89 -0.45
N MET A 252 -10.73 -9.81 -1.54
CA MET A 252 -9.79 -10.87 -1.94
C MET A 252 -8.75 -11.16 -0.84
N VAL A 253 -8.13 -10.11 -0.29
CA VAL A 253 -7.12 -10.25 0.77
C VAL A 253 -7.72 -10.86 2.04
N ASN A 254 -8.91 -10.39 2.46
CA ASN A 254 -9.59 -10.94 3.64
C ASN A 254 -9.99 -12.41 3.46
N VAL A 255 -10.50 -12.77 2.29
CA VAL A 255 -10.85 -14.17 1.98
C VAL A 255 -9.59 -15.04 1.95
N ALA A 256 -8.53 -14.59 1.29
CA ALA A 256 -7.25 -15.33 1.24
C ALA A 256 -6.65 -15.52 2.65
N GLY A 257 -6.65 -14.49 3.49
CA GLY A 257 -6.20 -14.55 4.88
C GLY A 257 -7.01 -15.54 5.72
N SER A 258 -8.32 -15.50 5.61
CA SER A 258 -9.22 -16.40 6.35
C SER A 258 -9.07 -17.87 5.94
N VAL A 259 -8.77 -18.15 4.68
CA VAL A 259 -8.49 -19.52 4.18
C VAL A 259 -7.16 -20.03 4.72
N GLY A 260 -6.13 -19.17 4.80
CA GLY A 260 -4.83 -19.50 5.39
C GLY A 260 -4.93 -19.89 6.86
N GLU A 261 -5.63 -19.11 7.68
CA GLU A 261 -5.86 -19.42 9.10
C GLU A 261 -6.65 -20.70 9.32
N ARG A 262 -7.67 -20.98 8.50
CA ARG A 262 -8.46 -22.22 8.57
C ARG A 262 -7.63 -23.44 8.23
N ARG A 263 -6.70 -23.36 7.26
CA ARG A 263 -5.75 -24.44 6.92
C ARG A 263 -4.80 -24.73 8.08
N GLN A 264 -4.24 -23.69 8.70
CA GLN A 264 -3.32 -23.81 9.82
C GLN A 264 -3.99 -24.42 11.06
N LYS A 265 -5.23 -24.00 11.40
CA LYS A 265 -6.04 -24.61 12.48
C LYS A 265 -6.44 -26.07 12.21
N ARG A 266 -6.66 -26.44 10.95
CA ARG A 266 -6.93 -27.86 10.59
C ARG A 266 -5.68 -28.73 10.69
N SER A 267 -4.51 -28.20 10.35
CA SER A 267 -3.23 -28.93 10.47
C SER A 267 -2.87 -29.18 11.93
N SER A 268 -3.00 -28.17 12.80
CA SER A 268 -2.72 -28.31 14.24
C SER A 268 -3.68 -29.28 14.95
N LYS A 269 -4.99 -29.29 14.57
CA LYS A 269 -5.94 -30.27 15.10
C LYS A 269 -5.62 -31.74 14.69
N LYS A 270 -5.10 -31.93 13.46
CA LYS A 270 -4.71 -33.30 13.02
C LYS A 270 -3.47 -33.81 13.74
N VAL A 271 -2.54 -32.93 14.12
CA VAL A 271 -1.34 -33.32 14.89
C VAL A 271 -1.70 -33.62 16.35
N GLY A 272 -2.61 -32.82 16.97
CA GLY A 272 -3.09 -33.08 18.34
C GLY A 272 -4.00 -34.29 18.51
N ALA A 273 -4.64 -34.77 17.44
CA ALA A 273 -5.47 -35.97 17.47
C ALA A 273 -4.68 -37.28 17.23
N ARG A 274 -3.38 -37.23 16.96
CA ARG A 274 -2.48 -38.36 16.78
C ARG A 274 -1.58 -38.64 18.01
N LYS A 275 -1.74 -37.88 19.07
CA LYS A 275 -1.19 -38.14 20.40
C LYS A 275 -2.31 -38.62 21.32
#